data_d0e73a32653f50f84a07e27adb18048d
#
_entry.id   d0e73a32653f50f84a07e27adb18048d
#
_cell.length_a   1.000
_cell.length_b   1.000
_cell.length_c   1.000
_cell.angle_alpha   90.00
_cell.angle_beta   90.00
_cell.angle_gamma   90.00
#
_symmetry.space_group_name_H-M   'P 1'
#
loop_
_entity.id
_entity.type
_entity.pdbx_description
1 polymer ?
#
loop_
_entity_poly.entity_id
_entity_poly.type
_entity_poly.pdbx_seq_one_letter_code
_entity_poly.pdbx_strand_id
1 'polypeptide(L)'
;MFPLIQADAQAVPLRDDSADLVISEHGASVWCDPDLWVAQAARILRPGGRLVFLVNSVLSTLCVPDSGPASDTLQRPHADLGRMIFDGIEYHPSHGDWIAILGRHGFSVVALHELTAGEDAQDPEFYDIADHHWASRWPAEDLWVAQLP
;
A
#
# COMPACT_ATOMS: atom_id res chain seq x y z
N MET A 1 10.24 -23.65 -4.35
CA MET A 1 11.03 -22.70 -3.52
C MET A 1 11.35 -21.51 -4.39
N PHE A 2 11.04 -20.29 -3.94
CA PHE A 2 11.38 -19.07 -4.69
C PHE A 2 12.82 -18.66 -4.39
N PRO A 3 13.56 -18.13 -5.36
CA PRO A 3 14.84 -17.48 -5.07
C PRO A 3 14.58 -16.23 -4.20
N LEU A 4 15.38 -16.04 -3.15
CA LEU A 4 15.31 -14.87 -2.30
C LEU A 4 16.50 -13.96 -2.60
N ILE A 5 16.22 -12.65 -2.71
CA ILE A 5 17.23 -11.61 -2.92
C ILE A 5 17.06 -10.61 -1.79
N GLN A 6 18.13 -10.37 -1.04
CA GLN A 6 18.17 -9.26 -0.08
C GLN A 6 18.57 -7.99 -0.82
N ALA A 7 17.69 -7.01 -0.88
CA ALA A 7 17.91 -5.75 -1.58
C ALA A 7 17.04 -4.63 -1.01
N ASP A 8 17.39 -3.39 -1.35
CA ASP A 8 16.52 -2.25 -1.15
C ASP A 8 15.44 -2.25 -2.26
N ALA A 9 14.18 -2.10 -1.88
CA ALA A 9 13.07 -2.04 -2.84
C ALA A 9 13.10 -0.78 -3.72
N GLN A 10 13.84 0.24 -3.31
CA GLN A 10 14.11 1.45 -4.09
C GLN A 10 15.31 1.29 -5.06
N ALA A 11 16.01 0.15 -5.01
CA ALA A 11 17.18 -0.17 -5.85
C ALA A 11 17.25 -1.68 -6.12
N VAL A 12 16.22 -2.23 -6.73
CA VAL A 12 16.06 -3.68 -6.96
C VAL A 12 17.11 -4.19 -7.97
N PRO A 13 17.94 -5.21 -7.64
CA PRO A 13 19.00 -5.73 -8.53
C PRO A 13 18.46 -6.73 -9.57
N LEU A 14 17.35 -6.39 -10.19
CA LEU A 14 16.78 -7.11 -11.32
C LEU A 14 16.94 -6.29 -12.60
N ARG A 15 17.00 -6.98 -13.73
CA ARG A 15 17.07 -6.34 -15.05
C ARG A 15 15.75 -5.65 -15.38
N ASP A 16 15.81 -4.65 -16.23
CA ASP A 16 14.62 -4.06 -16.83
C ASP A 16 13.81 -5.13 -17.57
N ASP A 17 12.51 -4.95 -17.65
CA ASP A 17 11.57 -5.82 -18.39
C ASP A 17 11.71 -7.31 -18.03
N SER A 18 11.92 -7.64 -16.75
CA SER A 18 12.19 -9.01 -16.31
C SER A 18 11.04 -9.67 -15.55
N ALA A 19 10.00 -8.93 -15.17
CA ALA A 19 8.86 -9.43 -14.43
C ALA A 19 7.53 -9.14 -15.16
N ASP A 20 6.55 -10.00 -14.96
CA ASP A 20 5.20 -9.81 -15.48
C ASP A 20 4.27 -9.26 -14.39
N LEU A 21 4.66 -9.46 -13.12
CA LEU A 21 3.90 -9.04 -11.95
C LEU A 21 4.86 -8.61 -10.83
N VAL A 22 4.56 -7.49 -10.20
CA VAL A 22 5.15 -7.02 -8.94
C VAL A 22 4.06 -6.98 -7.90
N ILE A 23 4.32 -7.54 -6.72
CA ILE A 23 3.39 -7.53 -5.58
C ILE A 23 4.09 -6.91 -4.37
N SER A 24 3.37 -6.05 -3.65
CA SER A 24 3.76 -5.55 -2.34
C SER A 24 2.57 -5.63 -1.38
N GLU A 25 2.73 -6.37 -0.29
CA GLU A 25 1.74 -6.48 0.78
C GLU A 25 2.34 -5.87 2.03
N HIS A 26 1.86 -4.70 2.45
CA HIS A 26 2.37 -3.91 3.58
C HIS A 26 3.91 -3.83 3.66
N GLY A 27 4.59 -3.99 2.52
CA GLY A 27 6.03 -4.00 2.37
C GLY A 27 6.54 -2.66 1.83
N ALA A 28 7.14 -2.68 0.63
CA ALA A 28 7.65 -1.47 -0.03
C ALA A 28 6.59 -0.37 -0.16
N SER A 29 5.33 -0.75 -0.33
CA SER A 29 4.20 0.17 -0.44
C SER A 29 3.93 1.01 0.82
N VAL A 30 4.46 0.61 1.98
CA VAL A 30 4.36 1.34 3.25
C VAL A 30 5.70 1.91 3.69
N TRP A 31 6.79 1.15 3.53
CA TRP A 31 8.09 1.43 4.13
C TRP A 31 9.08 2.17 3.21
N CYS A 32 8.77 2.29 1.93
CA CYS A 32 9.64 2.97 0.96
C CYS A 32 9.00 4.25 0.42
N ASP A 33 9.84 5.18 0.00
CA ASP A 33 9.35 6.37 -0.72
C ASP A 33 8.54 5.92 -1.95
N PRO A 34 7.25 6.33 -2.06
CA PRO A 34 6.35 5.86 -3.10
C PRO A 34 6.84 6.14 -4.52
N ASP A 35 7.46 7.30 -4.77
CA ASP A 35 8.01 7.62 -6.08
C ASP A 35 9.20 6.72 -6.43
N LEU A 36 10.04 6.36 -5.46
CA LEU A 36 11.24 5.58 -5.71
C LEU A 36 10.92 4.09 -5.95
N TRP A 37 10.09 3.47 -5.10
CA TRP A 37 9.79 2.05 -5.30
C TRP A 37 8.84 1.80 -6.48
N VAL A 38 7.89 2.71 -6.76
CA VAL A 38 7.02 2.61 -7.95
C VAL A 38 7.84 2.76 -9.23
N ALA A 39 8.85 3.66 -9.25
CA ALA A 39 9.81 3.74 -10.36
C ALA A 39 10.55 2.42 -10.59
N GLN A 40 10.97 1.72 -9.51
CA GLN A 40 11.60 0.41 -9.63
C GLN A 40 10.61 -0.65 -10.14
N ALA A 41 9.37 -0.65 -9.66
CA ALA A 41 8.34 -1.55 -10.17
C ALA A 41 8.12 -1.33 -11.68
N ALA A 42 8.02 -0.07 -12.12
CA ALA A 42 7.88 0.26 -13.53
C ALA A 42 9.06 -0.23 -14.38
N ARG A 43 10.30 -0.05 -13.88
CA ARG A 43 11.51 -0.48 -14.58
C ARG A 43 11.61 -1.98 -14.78
N ILE A 44 11.27 -2.77 -13.75
CA ILE A 44 11.41 -4.24 -13.81
C ILE A 44 10.25 -4.94 -14.49
N LEU A 45 9.09 -4.30 -14.58
CA LEU A 45 7.92 -4.85 -15.27
C LEU A 45 8.09 -4.75 -16.79
N ARG A 46 7.64 -5.80 -17.49
CA ARG A 46 7.49 -5.78 -18.95
C ARG A 46 6.33 -4.89 -19.36
N PRO A 47 6.30 -4.40 -20.60
CA PRO A 47 5.08 -3.82 -21.17
C PRO A 47 3.88 -4.75 -20.97
N GLY A 48 2.76 -4.22 -20.53
CA GLY A 48 1.57 -4.97 -20.11
C GLY A 48 1.64 -5.58 -18.71
N GLY A 49 2.78 -5.48 -18.02
CA GLY A 49 2.98 -5.99 -16.68
C GLY A 49 2.14 -5.27 -15.63
N ARG A 50 1.90 -5.92 -14.50
CA ARG A 50 1.03 -5.40 -13.42
C ARG A 50 1.78 -5.17 -12.13
N LEU A 51 1.44 -4.08 -11.48
CA LEU A 51 1.77 -3.78 -10.09
C LEU A 51 0.52 -3.97 -9.25
N VAL A 52 0.59 -4.83 -8.23
CA VAL A 52 -0.49 -5.07 -7.27
C VAL A 52 0.06 -4.80 -5.88
N PHE A 53 -0.61 -3.95 -5.11
CA PHE A 53 -0.14 -3.67 -3.75
C PHE A 53 -1.28 -3.44 -2.78
N LEU A 54 -1.06 -3.88 -1.55
CA LEU A 54 -1.95 -3.74 -0.41
C LEU A 54 -1.34 -2.78 0.59
N VAL A 55 -2.14 -1.84 1.06
CA VAL A 55 -1.78 -0.83 2.07
C VAL A 55 -2.94 -0.62 3.03
N ASN A 56 -2.69 0.02 4.17
CA ASN A 56 -3.76 0.53 5.00
C ASN A 56 -4.64 1.48 4.20
N SER A 57 -5.96 1.39 4.37
CA SER A 57 -6.86 2.31 3.68
C SER A 57 -6.64 3.76 4.13
N VAL A 58 -7.00 4.68 3.28
CA VAL A 58 -7.02 6.11 3.66
C VAL A 58 -7.90 6.33 4.89
N LEU A 59 -9.04 5.64 4.98
CA LEU A 59 -9.95 5.78 6.11
C LEU A 59 -9.33 5.24 7.41
N SER A 60 -8.76 4.04 7.40
CA SER A 60 -8.11 3.48 8.60
C SER A 60 -6.96 4.38 9.06
N THR A 61 -6.13 4.87 8.14
CA THR A 61 -5.03 5.78 8.45
C THR A 61 -5.51 7.09 9.10
N LEU A 62 -6.64 7.63 8.65
CA LEU A 62 -7.23 8.83 9.25
C LEU A 62 -7.85 8.58 10.62
N CYS A 63 -8.33 7.35 10.88
CA CYS A 63 -9.05 6.98 12.11
C CYS A 63 -8.16 6.34 13.18
N VAL A 64 -6.92 5.91 12.84
CA VAL A 64 -5.99 5.34 13.83
C VAL A 64 -5.38 6.44 14.69
N PRO A 65 -5.49 6.36 16.04
CA PRO A 65 -4.83 7.28 16.95
C PRO A 65 -3.32 6.98 17.05
N ASP A 66 -2.60 7.81 17.80
CA ASP A 66 -1.16 7.59 18.07
C ASP A 66 -0.90 6.34 18.93
N SER A 67 -1.93 5.76 19.52
CA SER A 67 -1.88 4.53 20.30
C SER A 67 -3.22 3.80 20.27
N GLY A 68 -3.20 2.51 19.93
CA GLY A 68 -4.37 1.66 19.82
C GLY A 68 -5.00 1.64 18.42
N PRO A 69 -6.02 0.81 18.20
CA PRO A 69 -6.66 0.61 16.90
C PRO A 69 -7.50 1.80 16.45
N ALA A 70 -7.87 1.79 15.18
CA ALA A 70 -8.74 2.78 14.57
C ALA A 70 -10.07 2.94 15.33
N SER A 71 -10.51 4.17 15.46
CA SER A 71 -11.77 4.54 16.11
C SER A 71 -12.80 5.03 15.08
N ASP A 72 -14.04 5.27 15.51
CA ASP A 72 -15.10 5.81 14.66
C ASP A 72 -14.99 7.34 14.44
N THR A 73 -13.84 7.93 14.76
CA THR A 73 -13.58 9.37 14.61
C THR A 73 -12.26 9.62 13.93
N LEU A 74 -12.22 10.67 13.10
CA LEU A 74 -10.97 11.11 12.47
C LEU A 74 -10.00 11.64 13.54
N GLN A 75 -8.78 11.15 13.51
CA GLN A 75 -7.71 11.50 14.45
C GLN A 75 -6.76 12.56 13.88
N ARG A 76 -6.75 12.75 12.56
CA ARG A 76 -5.88 13.70 11.88
C ARG A 76 -6.53 14.31 10.64
N PRO A 77 -6.09 15.50 10.22
CA PRO A 77 -6.52 16.08 8.95
C PRO A 77 -6.05 15.24 7.75
N HIS A 78 -6.84 15.22 6.69
CA HIS A 78 -6.44 14.58 5.43
C HIS A 78 -5.10 15.12 4.87
N ALA A 79 -4.79 16.39 5.12
CA ALA A 79 -3.55 17.02 4.69
C ALA A 79 -2.28 16.46 5.38
N ASP A 80 -2.45 15.70 6.45
CA ASP A 80 -1.33 15.06 7.16
C ASP A 80 -1.00 13.66 6.60
N LEU A 81 -1.75 13.19 5.60
CA LEU A 81 -1.42 11.96 4.86
C LEU A 81 -0.12 12.14 4.06
N GLY A 82 0.48 11.02 3.70
CA GLY A 82 1.75 10.96 2.98
C GLY A 82 2.84 10.39 3.86
N ARG A 83 3.95 11.10 4.06
CA ARG A 83 5.04 10.64 4.91
C ARG A 83 4.71 10.87 6.40
N MET A 84 4.58 9.79 7.13
CA MET A 84 4.25 9.79 8.56
C MET A 84 5.40 9.22 9.40
N ILE A 85 5.43 9.54 10.69
CA ILE A 85 6.43 9.04 11.64
C ILE A 85 5.69 8.38 12.80
N PHE A 86 5.83 7.06 12.89
CA PHE A 86 5.42 6.23 14.02
C PHE A 86 6.68 5.66 14.69
N ASP A 87 6.82 4.34 14.82
CA ASP A 87 8.08 3.70 15.23
C ASP A 87 9.16 3.73 14.12
N GLY A 88 8.82 4.24 12.96
CA GLY A 88 9.66 4.44 11.78
C GLY A 88 9.03 5.45 10.86
N ILE A 89 9.60 5.55 9.66
CA ILE A 89 9.01 6.34 8.57
C ILE A 89 8.09 5.42 7.78
N GLU A 90 6.83 5.81 7.67
CA GLU A 90 5.82 5.16 6.87
C GLU A 90 5.26 6.12 5.83
N TYR A 91 4.73 5.57 4.75
CA TYR A 91 4.13 6.34 3.68
C TYR A 91 2.69 5.89 3.47
N HIS A 92 1.77 6.82 3.67
CA HIS A 92 0.33 6.64 3.52
C HIS A 92 -0.25 7.71 2.59
N PRO A 93 0.09 7.70 1.29
CA PRO A 93 -0.47 8.65 0.32
C PRO A 93 -1.99 8.55 0.25
N SER A 94 -2.65 9.67 0.01
CA SER A 94 -4.08 9.66 -0.31
C SER A 94 -4.36 8.92 -1.62
N HIS A 95 -5.63 8.57 -1.90
CA HIS A 95 -5.99 7.98 -3.19
C HIS A 95 -5.59 8.88 -4.37
N GLY A 96 -5.74 10.21 -4.22
CA GLY A 96 -5.33 11.17 -5.24
C GLY A 96 -3.81 11.18 -5.48
N ASP A 97 -3.02 11.08 -4.39
CA ASP A 97 -1.57 11.01 -4.48
C ASP A 97 -1.11 9.70 -5.13
N TRP A 98 -1.72 8.56 -4.75
CA TRP A 98 -1.43 7.27 -5.40
C TRP A 98 -1.70 7.30 -6.90
N ILE A 99 -2.84 7.84 -7.32
CA ILE A 99 -3.17 8.00 -8.75
C ILE A 99 -2.12 8.87 -9.46
N ALA A 100 -1.70 9.97 -8.83
CA ALA A 100 -0.70 10.87 -9.40
C ALA A 100 0.69 10.21 -9.47
N ILE A 101 1.11 9.48 -8.42
CA ILE A 101 2.38 8.74 -8.38
C ILE A 101 2.40 7.67 -9.47
N LEU A 102 1.40 6.81 -9.52
CA LEU A 102 1.28 5.76 -10.52
C LEU A 102 1.31 6.32 -11.94
N GLY A 103 0.55 7.39 -12.20
CA GLY A 103 0.52 8.05 -13.50
C GLY A 103 1.87 8.64 -13.93
N ARG A 104 2.65 9.23 -12.99
CA ARG A 104 4.01 9.75 -13.29
C ARG A 104 4.97 8.66 -13.75
N HIS A 105 4.78 7.43 -13.27
CA HIS A 105 5.62 6.27 -13.63
C HIS A 105 5.01 5.39 -14.74
N GLY A 106 4.02 5.93 -15.46
CA GLY A 106 3.45 5.28 -16.65
C GLY A 106 2.36 4.26 -16.39
N PHE A 107 1.96 4.04 -15.14
CA PHE A 107 0.88 3.14 -14.82
C PHE A 107 -0.50 3.76 -15.05
N SER A 108 -1.42 2.92 -15.52
CA SER A 108 -2.86 3.17 -15.44
C SER A 108 -3.45 2.38 -14.28
N VAL A 109 -4.26 3.02 -13.45
CA VAL A 109 -5.02 2.32 -12.40
C VAL A 109 -6.10 1.48 -13.06
N VAL A 110 -6.07 0.17 -12.82
CA VAL A 110 -7.06 -0.79 -13.34
C VAL A 110 -8.18 -0.99 -12.33
N ALA A 111 -7.83 -1.09 -11.04
CA ALA A 111 -8.79 -1.24 -9.95
C ALA A 111 -8.23 -0.71 -8.63
N LEU A 112 -9.13 -0.27 -7.78
CA LEU A 112 -8.95 -0.08 -6.36
C LEU A 112 -10.05 -0.86 -5.65
N HIS A 113 -9.69 -1.76 -4.76
CA HIS A 113 -10.61 -2.49 -3.91
C HIS A 113 -10.42 -2.07 -2.47
N GLU A 114 -11.43 -1.43 -1.92
CA GLU A 114 -11.50 -1.08 -0.50
C GLU A 114 -11.99 -2.30 0.26
N LEU A 115 -11.14 -2.90 1.09
CA LEU A 115 -11.39 -4.21 1.71
C LEU A 115 -11.93 -4.04 3.13
N THR A 116 -13.06 -4.71 3.38
CA THR A 116 -13.64 -4.88 4.72
C THR A 116 -13.42 -6.30 5.21
N ALA A 117 -13.39 -6.49 6.53
CA ALA A 117 -13.30 -7.82 7.12
C ALA A 117 -14.60 -8.61 6.89
N GLY A 118 -14.47 -9.92 6.62
CA GLY A 118 -15.63 -10.83 6.52
C GLY A 118 -16.29 -11.08 7.88
N GLU A 119 -17.50 -11.67 7.84
CA GLU A 119 -18.30 -11.94 9.06
C GLU A 119 -17.59 -12.86 10.07
N ASP A 120 -16.75 -13.78 9.59
CA ASP A 120 -15.99 -14.73 10.41
C ASP A 120 -14.58 -14.27 10.74
N ALA A 121 -14.22 -13.02 10.43
CA ALA A 121 -12.89 -12.48 10.71
C ALA A 121 -12.63 -12.41 12.22
N GLN A 122 -11.37 -12.65 12.58
CA GLN A 122 -10.88 -12.53 13.95
C GLN A 122 -9.73 -11.53 13.99
N ASP A 123 -9.52 -10.90 15.13
CA ASP A 123 -8.41 -9.99 15.30
C ASP A 123 -7.09 -10.73 15.11
N PRO A 124 -6.21 -10.26 14.23
CA PRO A 124 -4.91 -10.87 14.00
C PRO A 124 -3.98 -10.64 15.19
N GLU A 125 -3.08 -11.58 15.44
CA GLU A 125 -2.15 -11.51 16.57
C GLU A 125 -1.15 -10.35 16.48
N PHE A 126 -0.82 -9.90 15.25
CA PHE A 126 0.27 -8.96 15.00
C PHE A 126 -0.15 -7.67 14.26
N TYR A 127 -1.44 -7.50 13.98
CA TYR A 127 -1.93 -6.34 13.27
C TYR A 127 -2.96 -5.62 14.13
N ASP A 128 -2.64 -4.42 14.58
CA ASP A 128 -3.41 -3.65 15.55
C ASP A 128 -3.97 -2.32 15.00
N ILE A 129 -3.88 -2.12 13.67
CA ILE A 129 -4.37 -0.88 13.04
C ILE A 129 -5.89 -0.79 13.14
N ALA A 130 -6.62 -1.89 12.92
CA ALA A 130 -8.06 -1.96 13.06
C ALA A 130 -8.48 -3.31 13.61
N ASP A 131 -9.37 -3.32 14.62
CA ASP A 131 -9.99 -4.56 15.07
C ASP A 131 -11.05 -5.07 14.06
N HIS A 132 -11.46 -6.33 14.19
CA HIS A 132 -12.44 -6.93 13.27
C HIS A 132 -13.79 -6.21 13.31
N HIS A 133 -14.19 -5.66 14.46
CA HIS A 133 -15.45 -4.94 14.61
C HIS A 133 -15.45 -3.63 13.81
N TRP A 134 -14.34 -2.90 13.81
CA TRP A 134 -14.17 -1.71 12.97
C TRP A 134 -14.05 -2.11 11.49
N ALA A 135 -13.18 -3.06 11.18
CA ALA A 135 -12.90 -3.50 9.81
C ALA A 135 -14.09 -4.19 9.11
N SER A 136 -15.07 -4.74 9.86
CA SER A 136 -16.31 -5.27 9.27
C SER A 136 -17.27 -4.18 8.77
N ARG A 137 -17.13 -2.96 9.27
CA ARG A 137 -18.00 -1.82 8.94
C ARG A 137 -17.34 -0.83 7.98
N TRP A 138 -16.02 -0.75 8.02
CA TRP A 138 -15.23 0.22 7.29
C TRP A 138 -14.07 -0.47 6.58
N PRO A 139 -13.67 0.01 5.40
CA PRO A 139 -12.49 -0.56 4.74
C PRO A 139 -11.23 -0.31 5.58
N ALA A 140 -10.56 -1.40 5.95
CA ALA A 140 -9.30 -1.35 6.69
C ALA A 140 -8.10 -1.26 5.76
N GLU A 141 -8.22 -1.82 4.56
CA GLU A 141 -7.14 -1.95 3.60
C GLU A 141 -7.58 -1.57 2.18
N ASP A 142 -6.64 -1.07 1.40
CA ASP A 142 -6.79 -0.73 -0.01
C ASP A 142 -5.90 -1.63 -0.87
N LEU A 143 -6.52 -2.45 -1.73
CA LEU A 143 -5.84 -3.24 -2.74
C LEU A 143 -5.85 -2.52 -4.08
N TRP A 144 -4.67 -2.10 -4.52
CA TRP A 144 -4.45 -1.42 -5.78
C TRP A 144 -4.00 -2.38 -6.87
N VAL A 145 -4.56 -2.22 -8.06
CA VAL A 145 -4.12 -2.90 -9.28
C VAL A 145 -3.81 -1.84 -10.32
N ALA A 146 -2.56 -1.79 -10.75
CA ALA A 146 -2.08 -0.88 -11.78
C ALA A 146 -1.38 -1.65 -12.89
N GLN A 147 -1.37 -1.13 -14.11
CA GLN A 147 -0.81 -1.78 -15.29
C GLN A 147 0.02 -0.80 -16.12
N LEU A 148 1.18 -1.24 -16.60
CA LEU A 148 1.92 -0.57 -17.66
C LEU A 148 1.27 -0.82 -19.02
N PRO A 149 1.34 0.13 -19.94
CA PRO A 149 0.83 -0.04 -21.32
C PRO A 149 1.58 -1.10 -22.12
#